data_ea462bfcfc1219823eb17e62a2934ee1
#
_entry.id   ea462bfcfc1219823eb17e62a2934ee1
#
_cell.length_a   1.000
_cell.length_b   1.000
_cell.length_c   1.000
_cell.angle_alpha   90.00
_cell.angle_beta   90.00
_cell.angle_gamma   90.00
#
_symmetry.space_group_name_H-M   'P 1'
#
loop_
_entity.id
_entity.type
_entity.pdbx_description
1 polymer ?
#
loop_
_entity_poly.entity_id
_entity_poly.type
_entity_poly.pdbx_seq_one_letter_code
_entity_poly.pdbx_strand_id
1 'polypeptide(L)'
;MQTNEIQELLLDTIPAWHYWFARPFKRMLNDGVSLDMYYCIQSLRRSERTMTMTELSNFARMPKQQMSKLVDKLVDGGFAERLSDPDDRRVIRLRATTKADEYVMSFLEKDAAEFLEFFDQLESGKRERFCDALRTIHDTFEEQREHLIAQGKLPPCPPGKGEHCQ
;
A
#
# COMPACT_ATOMS: atom_id res chain seq x y z
N MET A 1 -25.95 -0.42 13.78
CA MET A 1 -25.89 -1.16 12.50
C MET A 1 -25.78 -2.64 12.82
N GLN A 2 -26.63 -3.48 12.28
CA GLN A 2 -26.59 -4.93 12.53
C GLN A 2 -25.44 -5.57 11.74
N THR A 3 -24.90 -6.68 12.22
CA THR A 3 -23.76 -7.38 11.55
C THR A 3 -24.07 -7.71 10.09
N ASN A 4 -25.31 -8.06 9.76
CA ASN A 4 -25.75 -8.38 8.40
C ASN A 4 -25.68 -7.16 7.46
N GLU A 5 -26.06 -5.97 7.95
CA GLU A 5 -25.99 -4.73 7.16
C GLU A 5 -24.54 -4.38 6.77
N ILE A 6 -23.59 -4.61 7.68
CA ILE A 6 -22.17 -4.39 7.38
C ILE A 6 -21.67 -5.37 6.31
N GLN A 7 -22.07 -6.65 6.44
CA GLN A 7 -21.69 -7.69 5.47
C GLN A 7 -22.26 -7.39 4.09
N GLU A 8 -23.53 -7.03 3.98
CA GLU A 8 -24.18 -6.66 2.72
C GLU A 8 -23.47 -5.46 2.08
N LEU A 9 -23.24 -4.39 2.85
CA LEU A 9 -22.53 -3.19 2.35
C LEU A 9 -21.13 -3.52 1.84
N LEU A 10 -20.37 -4.36 2.53
CA LEU A 10 -19.05 -4.78 2.08
C LEU A 10 -19.11 -5.62 0.79
N LEU A 11 -20.03 -6.59 0.72
CA LEU A 11 -20.20 -7.44 -0.46
C LEU A 11 -20.56 -6.63 -1.71
N ASP A 12 -21.37 -5.58 -1.55
CA ASP A 12 -21.75 -4.70 -2.65
C ASP A 12 -20.65 -3.71 -3.02
N THR A 13 -19.91 -3.23 -2.02
CA THR A 13 -18.86 -2.20 -2.23
C THR A 13 -17.60 -2.78 -2.88
N ILE A 14 -17.18 -3.99 -2.51
CA ILE A 14 -15.93 -4.60 -3.01
C ILE A 14 -15.89 -4.71 -4.54
N PRO A 15 -16.93 -5.21 -5.24
CA PRO A 15 -16.95 -5.26 -6.70
C PRO A 15 -16.91 -3.88 -7.34
N ALA A 16 -17.65 -2.90 -6.79
CA ALA A 16 -17.67 -1.53 -7.26
C ALA A 16 -16.28 -0.88 -7.11
N TRP A 17 -15.64 -1.04 -5.95
CA TRP A 17 -14.27 -0.59 -5.71
C TRP A 17 -13.28 -1.19 -6.70
N HIS A 18 -13.39 -2.50 -6.94
CA HIS A 18 -12.53 -3.19 -7.92
C HIS A 18 -12.71 -2.61 -9.32
N TYR A 19 -13.94 -2.34 -9.74
CA TYR A 19 -14.25 -1.80 -11.07
C TYR A 19 -13.73 -0.37 -11.23
N TRP A 20 -14.05 0.53 -10.28
CA TRP A 20 -13.77 1.95 -10.41
C TRP A 20 -12.34 2.36 -10.04
N PHE A 21 -11.69 1.61 -9.15
CA PHE A 21 -10.39 2.01 -8.62
C PHE A 21 -9.28 0.97 -8.84
N ALA A 22 -9.49 -0.28 -8.43
CA ALA A 22 -8.40 -1.26 -8.46
C ALA A 22 -7.98 -1.66 -9.89
N ARG A 23 -8.93 -1.79 -10.83
CA ARG A 23 -8.61 -2.11 -12.23
C ARG A 23 -7.93 -0.95 -12.97
N PRO A 24 -8.42 0.30 -12.93
CA PRO A 24 -7.70 1.44 -13.49
C PRO A 24 -6.31 1.59 -12.87
N PHE A 25 -6.19 1.54 -11.56
CA PHE A 25 -4.89 1.62 -10.87
C PHE A 25 -3.92 0.53 -11.36
N LYS A 26 -4.37 -0.72 -11.49
CA LYS A 26 -3.55 -1.81 -12.02
C LYS A 26 -3.03 -1.54 -13.44
N ARG A 27 -3.83 -0.87 -14.29
CA ARG A 27 -3.39 -0.48 -15.65
C ARG A 27 -2.34 0.62 -15.65
N MET A 28 -2.33 1.48 -14.63
CA MET A 28 -1.31 2.52 -14.48
C MET A 28 0.07 1.96 -14.07
N LEU A 29 0.11 0.76 -13.47
CA LEU A 29 1.38 0.13 -13.11
C LEU A 29 2.16 -0.20 -14.37
N ASN A 30 3.41 0.26 -14.44
CA ASN A 30 4.34 0.06 -15.54
C ASN A 30 5.66 -0.57 -15.05
N ASP A 31 6.66 -0.61 -15.92
CA ASP A 31 8.01 -1.12 -15.60
C ASP A 31 8.02 -2.55 -15.06
N GLY A 32 7.02 -3.36 -15.42
CA GLY A 32 6.89 -4.75 -14.95
C GLY A 32 6.46 -4.87 -13.48
N VAL A 33 6.04 -3.77 -12.86
CA VAL A 33 5.57 -3.76 -11.47
C VAL A 33 4.17 -4.35 -11.38
N SER A 34 4.02 -5.44 -10.63
CA SER A 34 2.72 -6.01 -10.28
C SER A 34 2.10 -5.28 -9.08
N LEU A 35 0.80 -5.51 -8.87
CA LEU A 35 0.11 -4.94 -7.72
C LEU A 35 0.75 -5.37 -6.38
N ASP A 36 1.17 -6.63 -6.28
CA ASP A 36 1.88 -7.14 -5.09
C ASP A 36 3.25 -6.46 -4.90
N MET A 37 3.98 -6.22 -5.99
CA MET A 37 5.23 -5.43 -5.94
C MET A 37 4.96 -4.01 -5.46
N TYR A 38 3.92 -3.36 -5.98
CA TYR A 38 3.53 -2.02 -5.56
C TYR A 38 3.23 -1.96 -4.06
N TYR A 39 2.47 -2.92 -3.53
CA TYR A 39 2.20 -2.99 -2.09
C TYR A 39 3.47 -3.16 -1.26
N CYS A 40 4.41 -3.99 -1.70
CA CYS A 40 5.71 -4.13 -1.04
C CYS A 40 6.55 -2.85 -1.14
N ILE A 41 6.57 -2.18 -2.29
CA ILE A 41 7.22 -0.88 -2.46
C ILE A 41 6.68 0.14 -1.46
N GLN A 42 5.36 0.28 -1.39
CA GLN A 42 4.71 1.20 -0.45
C GLN A 42 5.03 0.86 1.01
N SER A 43 5.04 -0.43 1.36
CA SER A 43 5.38 -0.88 2.71
C SER A 43 6.82 -0.52 3.10
N LEU A 44 7.77 -0.75 2.20
CA LEU A 44 9.17 -0.42 2.41
C LEU A 44 9.40 1.10 2.47
N ARG A 45 8.72 1.87 1.62
CA ARG A 45 8.81 3.34 1.61
C ARG A 45 8.28 3.98 2.89
N ARG A 46 7.14 3.48 3.38
CA ARG A 46 6.52 3.96 4.61
C ARG A 46 7.31 3.54 5.86
N SER A 47 8.20 2.57 5.72
CA SER A 47 9.09 2.14 6.80
C SER A 47 10.30 3.07 6.86
N GLU A 48 10.41 3.88 7.90
CA GLU A 48 11.61 4.71 8.15
C GLU A 48 12.85 3.87 8.48
N ARG A 49 12.65 2.59 8.73
CA ARG A 49 13.68 1.61 8.99
C ARG A 49 13.67 0.52 7.93
N THR A 50 14.74 -0.25 7.89
CA THR A 50 14.77 -1.47 7.10
C THR A 50 13.80 -2.52 7.65
N MET A 51 13.20 -3.32 6.78
CA MET A 51 12.34 -4.45 7.15
C MET A 51 13.04 -5.77 6.87
N THR A 52 12.85 -6.75 7.74
CA THR A 52 13.25 -8.12 7.45
C THR A 52 12.27 -8.77 6.46
N MET A 53 12.69 -9.86 5.81
CA MET A 53 11.84 -10.67 4.95
C MET A 53 10.56 -11.15 5.68
N THR A 54 10.69 -11.49 6.97
CA THR A 54 9.58 -11.96 7.80
C THR A 54 8.60 -10.82 8.09
N GLU A 55 9.09 -9.63 8.43
CA GLU A 55 8.23 -8.46 8.66
C GLU A 55 7.46 -8.10 7.40
N LEU A 56 8.12 -8.04 6.24
CA LEU A 56 7.45 -7.74 4.97
C LEU A 56 6.42 -8.82 4.59
N SER A 57 6.75 -10.11 4.80
CA SER A 57 5.84 -11.24 4.56
C SER A 57 4.58 -11.17 5.43
N ASN A 58 4.74 -10.85 6.72
CA ASN A 58 3.61 -10.68 7.64
C ASN A 58 2.76 -9.46 7.28
N PHE A 59 3.41 -8.34 6.93
CA PHE A 59 2.72 -7.13 6.51
C PHE A 59 1.88 -7.36 5.26
N ALA A 60 2.45 -7.98 4.23
CA ALA A 60 1.77 -8.27 2.98
C ALA A 60 0.80 -9.47 3.09
N ARG A 61 0.74 -10.15 4.25
CA ARG A 61 -0.01 -11.40 4.45
C ARG A 61 0.28 -12.45 3.37
N MET A 62 1.53 -12.56 2.99
CA MET A 62 1.99 -13.41 1.88
C MET A 62 2.91 -14.52 2.40
N PRO A 63 2.81 -15.75 1.88
CA PRO A 63 3.73 -16.84 2.24
C PRO A 63 5.19 -16.49 1.93
N LYS A 64 6.13 -16.91 2.81
CA LYS A 64 7.57 -16.59 2.68
C LYS A 64 8.16 -16.96 1.32
N GLN A 65 7.77 -18.10 0.74
CA GLN A 65 8.27 -18.53 -0.57
C GLN A 65 7.86 -17.59 -1.71
N GLN A 66 6.62 -17.09 -1.65
CA GLN A 66 6.10 -16.12 -2.61
C GLN A 66 6.79 -14.77 -2.40
N MET A 67 6.95 -14.35 -1.14
CA MET A 67 7.65 -13.12 -0.78
C MET A 67 9.11 -13.13 -1.27
N SER A 68 9.83 -14.24 -1.16
CA SER A 68 11.21 -14.33 -1.65
C SER A 68 11.31 -14.02 -3.15
N LYS A 69 10.44 -14.63 -3.97
CA LYS A 69 10.40 -14.36 -5.41
C LYS A 69 10.02 -12.92 -5.74
N LEU A 70 9.16 -12.35 -4.92
CA LEU A 70 8.71 -10.96 -5.10
C LEU A 70 9.85 -9.98 -4.77
N VAL A 71 10.57 -10.23 -3.68
CA VAL A 71 11.74 -9.44 -3.29
C VAL A 71 12.86 -9.54 -4.32
N ASP A 72 13.10 -10.73 -4.90
CA ASP A 72 14.07 -10.87 -6.00
C ASP A 72 13.72 -9.91 -7.14
N LYS A 73 12.46 -9.88 -7.58
CA LYS A 73 11.98 -8.97 -8.61
C LYS A 73 12.10 -7.49 -8.22
N LEU A 74 11.85 -7.15 -6.96
CA LEU A 74 11.99 -5.78 -6.47
C LEU A 74 13.45 -5.32 -6.49
N VAL A 75 14.37 -6.20 -6.12
CA VAL A 75 15.82 -5.93 -6.15
C VAL A 75 16.33 -5.86 -7.58
N ASP A 76 15.97 -6.81 -8.43
CA ASP A 76 16.34 -6.82 -9.85
C ASP A 76 15.80 -5.59 -10.58
N GLY A 77 14.59 -5.16 -10.23
CA GLY A 77 13.98 -3.93 -10.74
C GLY A 77 14.58 -2.65 -10.15
N GLY A 78 15.44 -2.75 -9.15
CA GLY A 78 16.07 -1.62 -8.48
C GLY A 78 15.15 -0.84 -7.53
N PHE A 79 13.98 -1.40 -7.13
CA PHE A 79 13.03 -0.79 -6.20
C PHE A 79 13.36 -1.04 -4.74
N ALA A 80 14.12 -2.10 -4.46
CA ALA A 80 14.57 -2.43 -3.12
C ALA A 80 16.04 -2.84 -3.14
N GLU A 81 16.69 -2.69 -2.00
CA GLU A 81 18.05 -3.19 -1.78
C GLU A 81 18.09 -4.12 -0.57
N ARG A 82 19.01 -5.08 -0.62
CA ARG A 82 19.29 -5.98 0.48
C ARG A 82 20.47 -5.47 1.29
N LEU A 83 20.31 -5.44 2.59
CA LEU A 83 21.31 -5.02 3.56
C LEU A 83 21.55 -6.16 4.54
N SER A 84 22.79 -6.32 4.97
CA SER A 84 23.10 -7.21 6.10
C SER A 84 22.62 -6.58 7.40
N ASP A 85 22.06 -7.39 8.27
CA ASP A 85 21.76 -6.96 9.63
C ASP A 85 23.09 -6.73 10.39
N PRO A 86 23.21 -5.62 11.13
CA PRO A 86 24.44 -5.31 11.86
C PRO A 86 24.73 -6.31 13.00
N ASP A 87 23.68 -6.89 13.58
CA ASP A 87 23.77 -7.77 14.74
C ASP A 87 23.81 -9.26 14.36
N ASP A 88 23.15 -9.65 13.26
CA ASP A 88 23.11 -11.02 12.77
C ASP A 88 23.23 -11.08 11.22
N ARG A 89 24.40 -11.48 10.73
CA ARG A 89 24.68 -11.60 9.28
C ARG A 89 23.78 -12.62 8.55
N ARG A 90 23.02 -13.44 9.26
CA ARG A 90 22.05 -14.39 8.67
C ARG A 90 20.73 -13.71 8.33
N VAL A 91 20.49 -12.54 8.91
CA VAL A 91 19.28 -11.76 8.68
C VAL A 91 19.51 -10.78 7.53
N ILE A 92 18.66 -10.86 6.53
CA ILE A 92 18.62 -9.90 5.42
C ILE A 92 17.55 -8.87 5.72
N ARG A 93 17.95 -7.61 5.63
CA ARG A 93 17.07 -6.45 5.71
C ARG A 93 16.83 -5.87 4.33
N LEU A 94 15.67 -5.29 4.15
CA LEU A 94 15.22 -4.67 2.90
C LEU A 94 14.97 -3.18 3.15
N ARG A 95 15.36 -2.37 2.19
CA ARG A 95 15.09 -0.94 2.16
C ARG A 95 14.59 -0.53 0.78
N ALA A 96 13.63 0.41 0.73
CA ALA A 96 13.25 1.05 -0.51
C ALA A 96 14.41 1.90 -1.05
N THR A 97 14.54 1.98 -2.37
CA THR A 97 15.51 2.83 -3.05
C THR A 97 14.88 4.15 -3.47
N THR A 98 15.70 5.13 -3.88
CA THR A 98 15.23 6.37 -4.50
C THR A 98 14.34 6.11 -5.72
N LYS A 99 14.65 5.08 -6.52
CA LYS A 99 13.81 4.67 -7.64
C LYS A 99 12.39 4.29 -7.20
N ALA A 100 12.25 3.64 -6.03
CA ALA A 100 10.95 3.30 -5.48
C ALA A 100 10.15 4.56 -5.11
N ASP A 101 10.81 5.58 -4.55
CA ASP A 101 10.20 6.87 -4.24
C ASP A 101 9.75 7.59 -5.50
N GLU A 102 10.63 7.72 -6.48
CA GLU A 102 10.35 8.34 -7.78
C GLU A 102 9.20 7.63 -8.50
N TYR A 103 9.19 6.29 -8.48
CA TYR A 103 8.14 5.50 -9.09
C TYR A 103 6.76 5.81 -8.50
N VAL A 104 6.64 5.85 -7.17
CA VAL A 104 5.36 6.14 -6.53
C VAL A 104 4.96 7.61 -6.71
N MET A 105 5.91 8.54 -6.61
CA MET A 105 5.63 9.96 -6.84
C MET A 105 5.17 10.23 -8.27
N SER A 106 5.67 9.47 -9.25
CA SER A 106 5.26 9.62 -10.65
C SER A 106 3.76 9.42 -10.89
N PHE A 107 3.04 8.72 -9.99
CA PHE A 107 1.58 8.61 -10.10
C PHE A 107 0.85 9.91 -9.77
N LEU A 108 1.46 10.82 -9.01
CA LEU A 108 0.90 12.15 -8.73
C LEU A 108 1.11 13.11 -9.93
N GLU A 109 2.13 12.85 -10.75
CA GLU A 109 2.51 13.69 -11.89
C GLU A 109 1.90 13.20 -13.21
N LYS A 110 1.59 11.91 -13.31
CA LYS A 110 0.98 11.34 -14.51
C LYS A 110 -0.46 11.81 -14.65
N ASP A 111 -0.87 12.00 -15.88
CA ASP A 111 -2.29 12.19 -16.19
C ASP A 111 -3.06 10.94 -15.76
N ALA A 112 -3.73 11.07 -14.63
CA ALA A 112 -4.53 10.01 -14.00
C ALA A 112 -5.99 10.05 -14.52
N ALA A 113 -6.23 10.51 -15.75
CA ALA A 113 -7.55 10.74 -16.30
C ALA A 113 -8.49 9.53 -16.11
N GLU A 114 -8.04 8.32 -16.45
CA GLU A 114 -8.85 7.11 -16.20
C GLU A 114 -9.15 6.87 -14.71
N PHE A 115 -8.20 7.20 -13.84
CA PHE A 115 -8.35 7.00 -12.40
C PHE A 115 -9.25 8.06 -11.77
N LEU A 116 -9.24 9.28 -12.34
CA LEU A 116 -10.02 10.41 -11.87
C LEU A 116 -11.37 10.55 -12.58
N GLU A 117 -11.61 9.84 -13.69
CA GLU A 117 -12.85 9.88 -14.46
C GLU A 117 -14.09 9.68 -13.58
N PHE A 118 -14.01 8.78 -12.60
CA PHE A 118 -15.08 8.57 -11.63
C PHE A 118 -15.43 9.86 -10.87
N PHE A 119 -14.43 10.62 -10.44
CA PHE A 119 -14.61 11.85 -9.69
C PHE A 119 -15.13 12.99 -10.55
N ASP A 120 -14.74 13.04 -11.82
CA ASP A 120 -15.17 14.06 -12.76
C ASP A 120 -16.65 13.95 -13.11
N GLN A 121 -17.21 12.75 -13.01
CA GLN A 121 -18.65 12.49 -13.21
C GLN A 121 -19.50 12.80 -11.97
N LEU A 122 -18.89 13.07 -10.81
CA LEU A 122 -19.62 13.36 -9.59
C LEU A 122 -19.95 14.86 -9.49
N GLU A 123 -21.18 15.15 -9.06
CA GLU A 123 -21.54 16.49 -8.59
C GLU A 123 -20.64 16.89 -7.39
N SER A 124 -20.32 18.20 -7.28
CA SER A 124 -19.39 18.70 -6.26
C SER A 124 -19.69 18.18 -4.85
N GLY A 125 -20.93 18.29 -4.39
CA GLY A 125 -21.30 17.82 -3.05
C GLY A 125 -21.22 16.30 -2.85
N LYS A 126 -21.31 15.49 -3.92
CA LYS A 126 -21.07 14.05 -3.85
C LYS A 126 -19.58 13.75 -3.82
N ARG A 127 -18.79 14.49 -4.59
CA ARG A 127 -17.32 14.38 -4.60
C ARG A 127 -16.74 14.64 -3.21
N GLU A 128 -17.13 15.74 -2.57
CA GLU A 128 -16.69 16.08 -1.21
C GLU A 128 -17.02 14.98 -0.22
N ARG A 129 -18.28 14.53 -0.16
CA ARG A 129 -18.71 13.44 0.74
C ARG A 129 -17.95 12.15 0.48
N PHE A 130 -17.66 11.82 -0.78
CA PHE A 130 -16.88 10.63 -1.12
C PHE A 130 -15.43 10.75 -0.63
N CYS A 131 -14.81 11.91 -0.81
CA CYS A 131 -13.47 12.19 -0.31
C CYS A 131 -13.39 12.11 1.22
N ASP A 132 -14.39 12.64 1.93
CA ASP A 132 -14.47 12.57 3.39
C ASP A 132 -14.65 11.12 3.86
N ALA A 133 -15.46 10.33 3.16
CA ALA A 133 -15.61 8.91 3.44
C ALA A 133 -14.29 8.15 3.23
N LEU A 134 -13.55 8.46 2.15
CA LEU A 134 -12.22 7.88 1.91
C LEU A 134 -11.22 8.23 3.02
N ARG A 135 -11.19 9.47 3.47
CA ARG A 135 -10.35 9.87 4.61
C ARG A 135 -10.72 9.07 5.85
N THR A 136 -12.00 9.00 6.18
CA THR A 136 -12.48 8.21 7.34
C THR A 136 -12.08 6.75 7.24
N ILE A 137 -12.22 6.12 6.07
CA ILE A 137 -11.78 4.73 5.85
C ILE A 137 -10.27 4.59 6.03
N HIS A 138 -9.49 5.49 5.43
CA HIS A 138 -8.04 5.51 5.54
C HIS A 138 -7.59 5.61 7.00
N ASP A 139 -8.12 6.60 7.73
CA ASP A 139 -7.76 6.86 9.13
C ASP A 139 -8.12 5.65 10.02
N THR A 140 -9.31 5.07 9.80
CA THR A 140 -9.74 3.87 10.51
C THR A 140 -8.79 2.68 10.25
N PHE A 141 -8.31 2.51 9.02
CA PHE A 141 -7.34 1.46 8.71
C PHE A 141 -5.99 1.71 9.37
N GLU A 142 -5.52 2.96 9.42
CA GLU A 142 -4.27 3.30 10.09
C GLU A 142 -4.38 3.09 11.62
N GLU A 143 -5.47 3.51 12.24
CA GLU A 143 -5.74 3.26 13.67
C GLU A 143 -5.78 1.76 13.99
N GLN A 144 -6.48 0.95 13.17
CA GLN A 144 -6.51 -0.49 13.36
C GLN A 144 -5.14 -1.14 13.16
N ARG A 145 -4.35 -0.62 12.22
CA ARG A 145 -2.97 -1.07 12.01
C ARG A 145 -2.11 -0.79 13.25
N GLU A 146 -2.16 0.42 13.79
CA GLU A 146 -1.44 0.79 15.01
C GLU A 146 -1.84 -0.08 16.19
N HIS A 147 -3.13 -0.34 16.35
CA HIS A 147 -3.64 -1.23 17.38
C HIS A 147 -3.09 -2.66 17.24
N LEU A 148 -3.03 -3.21 16.02
CA LEU A 148 -2.46 -4.54 15.77
C LEU A 148 -0.94 -4.57 16.03
N ILE A 149 -0.23 -3.48 15.75
CA ILE A 149 1.19 -3.31 16.08
C ILE A 149 1.37 -3.31 17.60
N ALA A 150 0.59 -2.52 18.32
CA ALA A 150 0.64 -2.46 19.78
C ALA A 150 0.35 -3.82 20.44
N GLN A 151 -0.46 -4.66 19.81
CA GLN A 151 -0.72 -6.03 20.24
C GLN A 151 0.35 -7.05 19.81
N GLY A 152 1.41 -6.64 19.12
CA GLY A 152 2.44 -7.53 18.57
C GLY A 152 1.95 -8.44 17.43
N LYS A 153 0.76 -8.18 16.87
CA LYS A 153 0.17 -8.96 15.77
C LYS A 153 0.67 -8.51 14.39
N LEU A 154 1.14 -7.29 14.28
CA LEU A 154 1.84 -6.75 13.13
C LEU A 154 3.18 -6.16 13.57
N PRO A 155 4.22 -6.25 12.73
CA PRO A 155 5.46 -5.55 13.00
C PRO A 155 5.20 -4.04 13.01
N PRO A 156 5.89 -3.26 13.87
CA PRO A 156 5.77 -1.82 13.88
C PRO A 156 6.21 -1.29 12.51
N CYS A 157 5.30 -0.61 11.85
CA CYS A 157 5.65 0.24 10.72
C CYS A 157 5.94 1.62 11.31
N PRO A 158 7.04 2.28 11.00
CA PRO A 158 7.28 3.63 11.48
C PRO A 158 6.20 4.58 10.94
N PRO A 159 5.88 5.63 11.69
CA PRO A 159 4.90 6.62 11.28
C PRO A 159 5.32 7.20 9.93
N GLY A 160 4.48 7.03 8.93
CA GLY A 160 4.68 7.72 7.66
C GLY A 160 4.62 9.23 7.92
N LYS A 161 5.49 10.00 7.27
CA LYS A 161 5.42 11.45 7.32
C LYS A 161 4.02 11.90 6.92
N GLY A 162 3.22 12.25 7.91
CA GLY A 162 1.91 12.88 7.74
C GLY A 162 2.05 14.37 7.37
N GLU A 163 2.79 14.68 6.31
CA GLU A 163 2.97 16.03 5.83
C GLU A 163 2.78 16.09 4.31
N HIS A 164 1.60 15.74 3.84
CA HIS A 164 1.14 16.20 2.51
C HIS A 164 -0.38 16.11 2.42
N CYS A 165 -1.06 16.90 3.25
CA CYS A 165 -2.40 17.39 3.01
C CYS A 165 -2.56 18.74 3.72
N GLN A 166 -1.98 19.77 3.15
CA GLN A 166 -2.46 21.14 3.28
C GLN A 166 -2.82 21.65 1.89
#